data_278f778992e430e9ae063adb2b5d7311
#
_entry.id   278f778992e430e9ae063adb2b5d7311
#
_cell.length_a   1.000
_cell.length_b   1.000
_cell.length_c   1.000
_cell.angle_alpha   90.00
_cell.angle_beta   90.00
_cell.angle_gamma   90.00
#
_symmetry.space_group_name_H-M   'P 1'
#
loop_
_entity.id
_entity.type
_entity.pdbx_description
1 polymer ?
#
loop_
_entity_poly.entity_id
_entity_poly.type
_entity_poly.pdbx_seq_one_letter_code
_entity_poly.pdbx_strand_id
1 'polypeptide(L)'
;MNNISSRCSILALTALLSTPLLAQGELPEAVRVPAGNSLMLETVGKGTIVYECRDKKDMPGQTEWFFLGPKADLHDRQGKQVGRYYGPPATWEASDGSKVVGKQLAVAPAGAGNLPYQLVEAAPAEGKGAFQGTTYIQRTALKGGVAPAKACTSANKGEQQTVNYQADYLFWKKG
;
A
#
# COMPACT_ATOMS: atom_id res chain seq x y z
N MET A 1 -29.31 26.70 -65.53
CA MET A 1 -28.21 25.76 -65.28
C MET A 1 -27.60 26.22 -63.95
N ASN A 2 -28.03 25.66 -62.84
CA ASN A 2 -27.61 26.07 -61.43
C ASN A 2 -26.65 25.05 -60.87
N ASN A 3 -25.42 25.46 -60.68
CA ASN A 3 -24.44 24.65 -59.92
C ASN A 3 -24.58 24.90 -58.38
N ILE A 4 -25.00 23.86 -57.66
CA ILE A 4 -25.04 23.87 -56.21
C ILE A 4 -23.74 23.21 -55.74
N SER A 5 -22.82 24.01 -55.19
CA SER A 5 -21.61 23.53 -54.55
C SER A 5 -21.92 23.13 -53.10
N SER A 6 -21.95 21.84 -52.83
CA SER A 6 -22.08 21.28 -51.48
C SER A 6 -20.75 21.41 -50.74
N ARG A 7 -20.71 22.23 -49.69
CA ARG A 7 -19.57 22.30 -48.74
C ARG A 7 -19.75 21.28 -47.62
N CYS A 8 -18.98 20.22 -47.68
CA CYS A 8 -18.86 19.25 -46.57
C CYS A 8 -18.03 19.88 -45.44
N SER A 9 -18.68 20.25 -44.34
CA SER A 9 -17.99 20.64 -43.11
C SER A 9 -17.62 19.39 -42.33
N ILE A 10 -16.33 19.12 -42.22
CA ILE A 10 -15.80 18.06 -41.36
C ILE A 10 -15.70 18.61 -39.94
N LEU A 11 -16.59 18.18 -39.03
CA LEU A 11 -16.45 18.40 -37.59
C LEU A 11 -15.38 17.45 -37.05
N ALA A 12 -14.23 17.99 -36.68
CA ALA A 12 -13.22 17.26 -35.93
C ALA A 12 -13.67 17.13 -34.48
N LEU A 13 -14.05 15.92 -34.08
CA LEU A 13 -14.40 15.57 -32.71
C LEU A 13 -13.09 15.33 -31.94
N THR A 14 -12.62 16.32 -31.19
CA THR A 14 -11.51 16.16 -30.24
C THR A 14 -11.98 15.40 -29.01
N ALA A 15 -11.65 14.11 -28.92
CA ALA A 15 -11.82 13.31 -27.73
C ALA A 15 -10.81 13.76 -26.69
N LEU A 16 -11.28 14.45 -25.65
CA LEU A 16 -10.53 14.71 -24.41
C LEU A 16 -10.36 13.38 -23.67
N LEU A 17 -9.17 12.82 -23.70
CA LEU A 17 -8.77 11.71 -22.87
C LEU A 17 -8.66 12.19 -21.41
N SER A 18 -9.75 12.03 -20.66
CA SER A 18 -9.78 12.21 -19.20
C SER A 18 -8.98 11.08 -18.57
N THR A 19 -7.74 11.34 -18.16
CA THR A 19 -6.99 10.43 -17.29
C THR A 19 -7.69 10.32 -15.93
N PRO A 20 -7.90 9.12 -15.40
CA PRO A 20 -8.53 8.96 -14.09
C PRO A 20 -7.60 9.44 -12.97
N LEU A 21 -7.85 10.64 -12.47
CA LEU A 21 -7.24 11.20 -11.25
C LEU A 21 -7.96 10.65 -10.02
N LEU A 22 -8.23 9.33 -9.96
CA LEU A 22 -9.21 8.76 -9.04
C LEU A 22 -8.66 8.13 -7.76
N ALA A 23 -7.34 8.01 -7.57
CA ALA A 23 -6.85 7.22 -6.44
C ALA A 23 -6.75 7.99 -5.10
N GLN A 24 -6.62 9.30 -5.09
CA GLN A 24 -6.41 10.05 -3.83
C GLN A 24 -7.65 10.75 -3.27
N GLY A 25 -8.68 11.00 -4.07
CA GLY A 25 -9.85 11.77 -3.62
C GLY A 25 -10.71 11.07 -2.53
N GLU A 26 -10.66 9.76 -2.45
CA GLU A 26 -11.44 8.95 -1.51
C GLU A 26 -10.68 8.56 -0.23
N LEU A 27 -9.37 8.80 -0.17
CA LEU A 27 -8.57 8.46 1.00
C LEU A 27 -8.68 9.53 2.09
N PRO A 28 -8.71 9.13 3.38
CA PRO A 28 -8.64 10.06 4.49
C PRO A 28 -7.43 11.00 4.38
N GLU A 29 -7.62 12.28 4.71
CA GLU A 29 -6.58 13.31 4.55
C GLU A 29 -5.25 12.94 5.20
N ALA A 30 -5.30 12.37 6.40
CA ALA A 30 -4.12 11.97 7.16
C ALA A 30 -3.16 11.03 6.41
N VAL A 31 -3.66 10.28 5.43
CA VAL A 31 -2.86 9.30 4.66
C VAL A 31 -2.68 9.71 3.20
N ARG A 32 -3.00 10.95 2.84
CA ARG A 32 -2.73 11.47 1.50
C ARG A 32 -1.26 11.85 1.37
N VAL A 33 -0.71 11.57 0.19
CA VAL A 33 0.66 11.97 -0.13
C VAL A 33 0.73 13.49 -0.33
N PRO A 34 1.73 14.18 0.23
CA PRO A 34 1.90 15.61 0.03
C PRO A 34 1.98 16.00 -1.45
N ALA A 35 1.49 17.20 -1.78
CA ALA A 35 1.57 17.76 -3.13
C ALA A 35 3.03 17.79 -3.65
N GLY A 36 3.21 17.78 -4.97
CA GLY A 36 4.54 17.75 -5.60
C GLY A 36 5.17 16.35 -5.67
N ASN A 37 4.36 15.31 -5.43
CA ASN A 37 4.75 13.91 -5.68
C ASN A 37 3.84 13.31 -6.76
N SER A 38 4.38 12.42 -7.57
CA SER A 38 3.67 11.66 -8.60
C SER A 38 3.76 10.16 -8.35
N LEU A 39 2.70 9.43 -8.69
CA LEU A 39 2.68 7.98 -8.60
C LEU A 39 3.71 7.39 -9.56
N MET A 40 4.58 6.52 -9.04
CA MET A 40 5.66 5.91 -9.80
C MET A 40 5.39 4.43 -10.09
N LEU A 41 4.92 3.70 -9.09
CA LEU A 41 4.72 2.25 -9.15
C LEU A 41 3.56 1.84 -8.25
N GLU A 42 2.80 0.85 -8.70
CA GLU A 42 1.79 0.17 -7.90
C GLU A 42 2.07 -1.32 -7.83
N THR A 43 1.89 -1.90 -6.65
CA THR A 43 1.95 -3.35 -6.46
C THR A 43 0.81 -3.83 -5.58
N VAL A 44 0.44 -5.10 -5.75
CA VAL A 44 -0.48 -5.81 -4.86
C VAL A 44 0.33 -6.73 -3.96
N GLY A 45 0.39 -6.41 -2.68
CA GLY A 45 0.99 -7.26 -1.66
C GLY A 45 0.00 -8.33 -1.20
N LYS A 46 0.39 -9.60 -1.31
CA LYS A 46 -0.38 -10.74 -0.81
C LYS A 46 0.49 -11.56 0.12
N GLY A 47 0.02 -11.81 1.32
CA GLY A 47 0.84 -12.52 2.29
C GLY A 47 0.20 -12.67 3.66
N THR A 48 1.05 -12.73 4.66
CA THR A 48 0.66 -13.01 6.03
C THR A 48 1.28 -12.01 7.00
N ILE A 49 0.64 -11.91 8.17
CA ILE A 49 1.17 -11.22 9.33
C ILE A 49 1.20 -12.21 10.49
N VAL A 50 2.29 -12.23 11.22
CA VAL A 50 2.43 -13.02 12.45
C VAL A 50 2.17 -12.12 13.65
N TYR A 51 1.32 -12.59 14.54
CA TYR A 51 1.05 -12.02 15.85
C TYR A 51 1.48 -12.99 16.94
N GLU A 52 1.94 -12.47 18.07
CA GLU A 52 2.27 -13.22 19.26
C GLU A 52 1.47 -12.72 20.45
N CYS A 53 0.86 -13.64 21.19
CA CYS A 53 0.18 -13.32 22.45
C CYS A 53 1.23 -13.11 23.55
N ARG A 54 1.32 -11.90 24.08
CA ARG A 54 2.28 -11.55 25.13
C ARG A 54 1.72 -10.55 26.15
N ASP A 55 2.47 -10.31 27.19
CA ASP A 55 2.15 -9.23 28.12
C ASP A 55 2.21 -7.88 27.41
N LYS A 56 1.21 -7.06 27.66
CA LYS A 56 1.16 -5.71 27.13
C LYS A 56 2.21 -4.86 27.84
N LYS A 57 3.05 -4.20 27.05
CA LYS A 57 4.08 -3.32 27.59
C LYS A 57 3.46 -2.22 28.45
N ASP A 58 4.05 -1.95 29.60
CA ASP A 58 3.65 -0.91 30.55
C ASP A 58 2.22 -1.06 31.13
N MET A 59 1.60 -2.25 31.00
CA MET A 59 0.26 -2.56 31.54
C MET A 59 0.25 -3.92 32.25
N PRO A 60 0.76 -4.02 33.48
CA PRO A 60 0.85 -5.29 34.23
C PRO A 60 -0.49 -6.02 34.28
N GLY A 61 -0.46 -7.33 34.04
CA GLY A 61 -1.63 -8.20 34.07
C GLY A 61 -2.52 -8.15 32.82
N GLN A 62 -2.21 -7.29 31.84
CA GLN A 62 -2.88 -7.27 30.55
C GLN A 62 -2.05 -7.99 29.51
N THR A 63 -2.74 -8.64 28.56
CA THR A 63 -2.14 -9.32 27.42
C THR A 63 -2.65 -8.73 26.10
N GLU A 64 -1.85 -8.89 25.04
CA GLU A 64 -2.19 -8.42 23.70
C GLU A 64 -1.67 -9.36 22.62
N TRP A 65 -2.32 -9.37 21.46
CA TRP A 65 -1.73 -9.87 20.24
C TRP A 65 -0.77 -8.81 19.68
N PHE A 66 0.52 -9.05 19.90
CA PHE A 66 1.57 -8.16 19.42
C PHE A 66 1.95 -8.48 17.98
N PHE A 67 2.01 -7.46 17.16
CA PHE A 67 2.43 -7.56 15.77
C PHE A 67 3.92 -7.85 15.66
N LEU A 68 4.30 -9.03 15.16
CA LEU A 68 5.70 -9.39 14.93
C LEU A 68 6.20 -8.91 13.57
N GLY A 69 5.40 -8.99 12.54
CA GLY A 69 5.78 -8.50 11.22
C GLY A 69 5.00 -9.13 10.08
N PRO A 70 5.05 -8.48 8.89
CA PRO A 70 4.49 -9.00 7.67
C PRO A 70 5.50 -9.84 6.89
N LYS A 71 4.98 -10.72 6.03
CA LYS A 71 5.69 -11.36 4.95
C LYS A 71 4.73 -11.47 3.76
N ALA A 72 5.03 -10.77 2.66
CA ALA A 72 4.18 -10.75 1.48
C ALA A 72 4.99 -10.72 0.19
N ASP A 73 4.46 -11.34 -0.84
CA ASP A 73 4.92 -11.17 -2.20
C ASP A 73 4.23 -9.94 -2.81
N LEU A 74 4.99 -9.15 -3.55
CA LEU A 74 4.50 -8.02 -4.32
C LEU A 74 4.27 -8.44 -5.76
N HIS A 75 3.08 -8.17 -6.26
CA HIS A 75 2.69 -8.50 -7.63
C HIS A 75 2.34 -7.22 -8.39
N ASP A 76 2.61 -7.19 -9.69
CA ASP A 76 2.06 -6.17 -10.58
C ASP A 76 0.55 -6.39 -10.78
N ARG A 77 -0.10 -5.48 -11.54
CA ARG A 77 -1.54 -5.58 -11.85
C ARG A 77 -1.88 -6.78 -12.76
N GLN A 78 -0.90 -7.39 -13.42
CA GLN A 78 -1.03 -8.60 -14.23
C GLN A 78 -0.85 -9.88 -13.39
N GLY A 79 -0.49 -9.76 -12.11
CA GLY A 79 -0.30 -10.88 -11.19
C GLY A 79 1.10 -11.49 -11.21
N LYS A 80 2.05 -10.91 -11.95
CA LYS A 80 3.44 -11.33 -11.93
C LYS A 80 4.10 -10.85 -10.63
N GLN A 81 4.83 -11.73 -9.94
CA GLN A 81 5.62 -11.34 -8.78
C GLN A 81 6.77 -10.42 -9.20
N VAL A 82 6.85 -9.26 -8.58
CA VAL A 82 7.84 -8.20 -8.86
C VAL A 82 8.68 -7.82 -7.65
N GLY A 83 8.43 -8.47 -6.50
CA GLY A 83 9.19 -8.20 -5.30
C GLY A 83 8.58 -8.85 -4.05
N ARG A 84 8.99 -8.35 -2.89
CA ARG A 84 8.51 -8.80 -1.58
C ARG A 84 8.44 -7.63 -0.59
N TYR A 85 7.59 -7.79 0.43
CA TYR A 85 7.48 -6.88 1.57
C TYR A 85 7.62 -7.65 2.86
N TYR A 86 8.43 -7.17 3.78
CA TYR A 86 8.71 -7.80 5.06
C TYR A 86 9.13 -6.78 6.12
N GLY A 87 9.23 -7.22 7.37
CA GLY A 87 9.67 -6.37 8.46
C GLY A 87 9.53 -7.01 9.83
N PRO A 88 9.91 -6.32 10.92
CA PRO A 88 10.53 -5.01 11.02
C PRO A 88 12.03 -4.96 10.64
N PRO A 89 12.57 -3.82 10.19
CA PRO A 89 11.83 -2.63 9.74
C PRO A 89 11.01 -2.89 8.48
N ALA A 90 9.96 -2.09 8.23
CA ALA A 90 9.15 -2.20 7.03
C ALA A 90 10.00 -2.01 5.78
N THR A 91 10.18 -3.07 4.99
CA THR A 91 11.09 -3.14 3.85
C THR A 91 10.36 -3.67 2.63
N TRP A 92 10.42 -2.93 1.54
CA TRP A 92 10.01 -3.36 0.20
C TRP A 92 11.24 -3.61 -0.64
N GLU A 93 11.33 -4.78 -1.24
CA GLU A 93 12.45 -5.20 -2.07
C GLU A 93 11.90 -5.68 -3.41
N ALA A 94 12.37 -5.06 -4.49
CA ALA A 94 11.99 -5.44 -5.85
C ALA A 94 12.84 -6.61 -6.37
N SER A 95 12.34 -7.30 -7.39
CA SER A 95 13.06 -8.41 -8.03
C SER A 95 14.36 -7.99 -8.73
N ASP A 96 14.56 -6.69 -8.98
CA ASP A 96 15.81 -6.13 -9.50
C ASP A 96 16.86 -5.85 -8.41
N GLY A 97 16.54 -6.15 -7.15
CA GLY A 97 17.42 -5.98 -5.99
C GLY A 97 17.37 -4.59 -5.34
N SER A 98 16.65 -3.63 -5.94
CA SER A 98 16.42 -2.33 -5.28
C SER A 98 15.54 -2.50 -4.04
N LYS A 99 15.86 -1.76 -2.96
CA LYS A 99 15.15 -1.81 -1.69
C LYS A 99 14.82 -0.43 -1.17
N VAL A 100 13.70 -0.33 -0.47
CA VAL A 100 13.32 0.86 0.27
C VAL A 100 12.80 0.48 1.66
N VAL A 101 13.27 1.18 2.67
CA VAL A 101 12.80 1.08 4.05
C VAL A 101 11.95 2.30 4.35
N GLY A 102 10.89 2.13 5.15
CA GLY A 102 10.01 3.23 5.43
C GLY A 102 9.62 3.38 6.89
N LYS A 103 9.34 4.64 7.26
CA LYS A 103 8.83 5.04 8.57
C LYS A 103 7.37 5.44 8.45
N GLN A 104 6.51 4.83 9.25
CA GLN A 104 5.09 5.22 9.31
C GLN A 104 4.96 6.68 9.74
N LEU A 105 4.23 7.47 8.95
CA LEU A 105 3.84 8.84 9.27
C LEU A 105 2.43 8.89 9.85
N ALA A 106 1.48 8.23 9.21
CA ALA A 106 0.09 8.26 9.60
C ALA A 106 -0.65 6.96 9.25
N VAL A 107 -1.75 6.74 9.94
CA VAL A 107 -2.74 5.70 9.66
C VAL A 107 -4.15 6.26 9.74
N ALA A 108 -5.09 5.61 9.04
CA ALA A 108 -6.51 5.92 9.12
C ALA A 108 -7.33 4.63 8.99
N PRO A 109 -8.51 4.53 9.61
CA PRO A 109 -9.34 3.33 9.52
C PRO A 109 -9.70 2.97 8.07
N ALA A 110 -9.62 1.68 7.73
CA ALA A 110 -9.97 1.14 6.41
C ALA A 110 -11.13 0.14 6.47
N GLY A 111 -12.00 0.29 7.48
CA GLY A 111 -13.13 -0.59 7.73
C GLY A 111 -12.81 -1.77 8.65
N ALA A 112 -13.86 -2.36 9.21
CA ALA A 112 -13.75 -3.47 10.16
C ALA A 112 -13.06 -4.69 9.51
N GLY A 113 -12.23 -5.38 10.28
CA GLY A 113 -11.52 -6.57 9.82
C GLY A 113 -10.30 -6.30 8.93
N ASN A 114 -9.99 -5.05 8.62
CA ASN A 114 -8.86 -4.67 7.79
C ASN A 114 -7.79 -3.93 8.58
N LEU A 115 -6.52 -4.10 8.18
CA LEU A 115 -5.47 -3.18 8.59
C LEU A 115 -5.86 -1.74 8.22
N PRO A 116 -5.35 -0.72 8.93
CA PRO A 116 -5.60 0.66 8.55
C PRO A 116 -4.92 1.04 7.23
N TYR A 117 -5.46 2.03 6.53
CA TYR A 117 -4.69 2.80 5.56
C TYR A 117 -3.42 3.32 6.21
N GLN A 118 -2.36 3.49 5.43
CA GLN A 118 -1.09 3.93 5.98
C GLN A 118 -0.37 4.84 4.98
N LEU A 119 0.21 5.91 5.50
CA LEU A 119 1.21 6.73 4.81
C LEU A 119 2.57 6.48 5.46
N VAL A 120 3.56 6.23 4.62
CA VAL A 120 4.94 5.93 5.01
C VAL A 120 5.86 6.90 4.31
N GLU A 121 6.81 7.49 5.03
CA GLU A 121 7.95 8.20 4.46
C GLU A 121 9.03 7.19 4.12
N ALA A 122 9.52 7.24 2.89
CA ALA A 122 10.56 6.35 2.42
C ALA A 122 11.95 6.90 2.76
N ALA A 123 12.83 6.05 3.29
CA ALA A 123 14.26 6.34 3.31
C ALA A 123 14.82 6.29 1.87
N PRO A 124 15.99 6.89 1.61
CA PRO A 124 16.65 6.73 0.31
C PRO A 124 16.75 5.25 -0.08
N ALA A 125 16.34 4.93 -1.30
CA ALA A 125 16.37 3.55 -1.78
C ALA A 125 17.82 3.06 -1.92
N GLU A 126 18.05 1.81 -1.53
CA GLU A 126 19.29 1.09 -1.78
C GLU A 126 19.24 0.44 -3.16
N GLY A 127 20.35 0.50 -3.90
CA GLY A 127 20.45 -0.04 -5.24
C GLY A 127 19.77 0.83 -6.31
N LYS A 128 20.00 0.44 -7.58
CA LYS A 128 19.32 1.06 -8.73
C LYS A 128 18.20 0.15 -9.20
N GLY A 129 17.02 0.70 -9.46
CA GLY A 129 15.88 -0.08 -9.94
C GLY A 129 14.53 0.54 -9.63
N ALA A 130 13.51 -0.33 -9.50
CA ALA A 130 12.11 0.05 -9.42
C ALA A 130 11.77 1.01 -8.27
N PHE A 131 12.51 0.95 -7.16
CA PHE A 131 12.25 1.80 -6.00
C PHE A 131 13.11 3.07 -5.93
N GLN A 132 13.96 3.31 -6.93
CA GLN A 132 14.82 4.50 -6.94
C GLN A 132 13.98 5.79 -7.00
N GLY A 133 14.27 6.72 -6.09
CA GLY A 133 13.56 8.00 -6.00
C GLY A 133 12.22 7.94 -5.25
N THR A 134 11.86 6.81 -4.65
CA THR A 134 10.67 6.71 -3.80
C THR A 134 10.76 7.69 -2.64
N THR A 135 9.73 8.50 -2.46
CA THR A 135 9.59 9.48 -1.37
C THR A 135 8.54 9.06 -0.35
N TYR A 136 7.42 8.52 -0.82
CA TYR A 136 6.32 8.03 0.02
C TYR A 136 5.81 6.70 -0.48
N ILE A 137 5.27 5.92 0.45
CA ILE A 137 4.56 4.68 0.16
C ILE A 137 3.21 4.74 0.86
N GLN A 138 2.13 4.47 0.12
CA GLN A 138 0.80 4.32 0.69
C GLN A 138 0.40 2.84 0.70
N ARG A 139 -0.27 2.44 1.77
CA ARG A 139 -0.97 1.16 1.85
C ARG A 139 -2.47 1.40 1.76
N THR A 140 -3.11 0.83 0.73
CA THR A 140 -4.54 1.03 0.40
C THR A 140 -5.20 -0.30 0.05
N ALA A 141 -6.49 -0.29 -0.30
CA ALA A 141 -7.25 -1.45 -0.78
C ALA A 141 -7.09 -2.72 0.09
N LEU A 142 -7.15 -2.52 1.40
CA LEU A 142 -6.83 -3.54 2.39
C LEU A 142 -7.89 -4.63 2.49
N LYS A 143 -7.42 -5.87 2.68
CA LYS A 143 -8.25 -7.03 3.01
C LYS A 143 -7.56 -7.81 4.14
N GLY A 144 -8.20 -7.91 5.29
CA GLY A 144 -7.71 -8.67 6.42
C GLY A 144 -6.50 -8.05 7.14
N GLY A 145 -5.71 -8.91 7.76
CA GLY A 145 -4.45 -8.56 8.43
C GLY A 145 -4.58 -8.07 9.87
N VAL A 146 -5.79 -7.90 10.40
CA VAL A 146 -5.99 -7.55 11.81
C VAL A 146 -5.59 -8.70 12.73
N ALA A 147 -5.32 -8.39 14.00
CA ALA A 147 -5.02 -9.38 15.03
C ALA A 147 -6.10 -10.47 15.10
N PRO A 148 -5.74 -11.70 15.54
CA PRO A 148 -6.69 -12.81 15.66
C PRO A 148 -7.89 -12.45 16.53
N ALA A 149 -9.09 -12.96 16.15
CA ALA A 149 -10.30 -12.80 16.96
C ALA A 149 -10.26 -13.58 18.27
N LYS A 150 -9.42 -14.63 18.37
CA LYS A 150 -9.16 -15.38 19.61
C LYS A 150 -8.57 -14.45 20.66
N ALA A 151 -9.10 -14.50 21.89
CA ALA A 151 -8.54 -13.69 22.96
C ALA A 151 -7.10 -14.11 23.28
N CYS A 152 -6.21 -13.12 23.44
CA CYS A 152 -4.91 -13.31 24.05
C CYS A 152 -5.10 -13.22 25.57
N THR A 153 -4.70 -14.27 26.29
CA THR A 153 -4.82 -14.38 27.75
C THR A 153 -3.53 -14.93 28.34
N SER A 154 -3.39 -14.91 29.65
CA SER A 154 -2.25 -15.51 30.33
C SER A 154 -2.07 -17.00 30.01
N ALA A 155 -3.15 -17.71 29.67
CA ALA A 155 -3.12 -19.15 29.39
C ALA A 155 -2.50 -19.47 28.01
N ASN A 156 -2.50 -18.53 27.07
CA ASN A 156 -1.95 -18.74 25.74
C ASN A 156 -0.80 -17.76 25.39
N LYS A 157 -0.13 -17.22 26.41
CA LYS A 157 1.09 -16.43 26.22
C LYS A 157 2.16 -17.24 25.48
N GLY A 158 2.83 -16.60 24.51
CA GLY A 158 3.80 -17.23 23.62
C GLY A 158 3.18 -17.90 22.38
N GLU A 159 1.84 -18.03 22.34
CA GLU A 159 1.17 -18.53 21.13
C GLU A 159 1.37 -17.54 19.99
N GLN A 160 1.75 -18.06 18.81
CA GLN A 160 1.81 -17.27 17.58
C GLN A 160 0.67 -17.64 16.65
N GLN A 161 0.09 -16.63 16.03
CA GLN A 161 -0.98 -16.79 15.04
C GLN A 161 -0.61 -16.05 13.77
N THR A 162 -0.87 -16.71 12.64
CA THR A 162 -0.65 -16.15 11.31
C THR A 162 -2.00 -15.80 10.68
N VAL A 163 -2.15 -14.56 10.24
CA VAL A 163 -3.35 -14.08 9.54
C VAL A 163 -3.01 -13.68 8.12
N ASN A 164 -3.91 -13.96 7.19
CA ASN A 164 -3.75 -13.53 5.80
C ASN A 164 -4.09 -12.05 5.64
N TYR A 165 -3.40 -11.37 4.72
CA TYR A 165 -3.75 -10.04 4.30
C TYR A 165 -3.44 -9.79 2.84
N GLN A 166 -4.11 -8.79 2.28
CA GLN A 166 -3.77 -8.19 1.00
C GLN A 166 -3.85 -6.68 1.13
N ALA A 167 -2.98 -5.98 0.42
CA ALA A 167 -3.01 -4.53 0.30
C ALA A 167 -2.41 -4.09 -1.04
N ASP A 168 -2.85 -2.94 -1.52
CA ASP A 168 -2.13 -2.24 -2.58
C ASP A 168 -1.07 -1.35 -1.95
N TYR A 169 0.14 -1.38 -2.51
CA TYR A 169 1.23 -0.47 -2.18
C TYR A 169 1.49 0.45 -3.36
N LEU A 170 1.32 1.74 -3.12
CA LEU A 170 1.52 2.81 -4.09
C LEU A 170 2.80 3.54 -3.73
N PHE A 171 3.77 3.54 -4.65
CA PHE A 171 5.07 4.19 -4.46
C PHE A 171 5.08 5.51 -5.20
N TRP A 172 5.50 6.55 -4.52
CA TRP A 172 5.48 7.93 -5.00
C TRP A 172 6.89 8.47 -5.08
N LYS A 173 7.15 9.35 -6.02
CA LYS A 173 8.41 10.06 -6.19
C LYS A 173 8.17 11.56 -6.33
N LYS A 174 9.21 12.36 -6.16
CA LYS A 174 9.17 13.78 -6.48
C LYS A 174 8.72 13.97 -7.94
N GLY A 175 7.76 14.88 -8.16
CA GLY A 175 7.27 15.25 -9.48
C GLY A 175 8.17 16.28 -10.15
#